data_770445e20b8b42cd524c72507607db5d
#
_entry.id   770445e20b8b42cd524c72507607db5d
#
_cell.length_a   1.000
_cell.length_b   1.000
_cell.length_c   1.000
_cell.angle_alpha   90.00
_cell.angle_beta   90.00
_cell.angle_gamma   90.00
#
_symmetry.space_group_name_H-M   'P 1'
#
loop_
_entity.id
_entity.type
_entity.pdbx_description
1 polymer ?
#
loop_
_entity_poly.entity_id
_entity_poly.type
_entity_poly.pdbx_seq_one_letter_code
_entity_poly.pdbx_strand_id
1 'polypeptide(L)'
;MNVMVHSLLHEFPASITKLEEFRRETDADPELYALKCYLRECDSEHSAKHSPMLNHYSRLLSDIYELDGMLFVNNRIIVPKSMQRSVLCTIHEGHLGMEKCKSLARQCVYWLGINRDIEQIVSACAVCQSHRKCQAPETLLPHPIPQRPWQKIGADIFSLRRKDYLLVVDYYSKYPEVVTLSDKSASTVIQCLKSIFARHGIPDELFSDNNPFNSQRMKSFAHEWNFNLTTSSPTYAQSNGMVERSVQTIKSLFLKAMEEGNDVYIALLQYRNASITELDGLSPAQLLFSRRLKTKLPMTSSSLQPEIHDARDLLRVRQQRQKQYFDRSARDLPALKPDDVIRVQHNGELQRGIVSQVSTAPRSYVVKTEHGSTLRRNRRHLIKTREQTPHCGFPIDDPFLSPSPSMQLQSSTTSTVSTNRQGILRRGPVLTRSGRVSKPPVRFKDFV
;
A
#
# COMPACT_ATOMS: atom_id res chain seq x y z
N MET A 1 20.97 -44.87 -27.43
CA MET A 1 20.95 -43.61 -26.67
C MET A 1 21.48 -42.39 -27.46
N ASN A 2 22.36 -42.55 -28.45
CA ASN A 2 22.96 -41.42 -29.19
C ASN A 2 22.06 -40.69 -30.22
N VAL A 3 20.97 -41.28 -30.70
CA VAL A 3 20.10 -40.66 -31.72
C VAL A 3 19.19 -39.57 -31.12
N MET A 4 18.80 -39.71 -29.83
CA MET A 4 17.94 -38.72 -29.13
C MET A 4 18.72 -37.48 -28.75
N VAL A 5 20.03 -37.59 -28.54
CA VAL A 5 20.91 -36.49 -28.10
C VAL A 5 21.23 -35.51 -29.26
N HIS A 6 21.36 -36.02 -30.49
CA HIS A 6 21.59 -35.17 -31.66
C HIS A 6 20.36 -34.37 -32.09
N SER A 7 19.14 -34.84 -31.76
CA SER A 7 17.90 -34.12 -32.07
C SER A 7 17.74 -32.85 -31.24
N LEU A 8 18.23 -32.82 -29.99
CA LEU A 8 18.09 -31.68 -29.07
C LEU A 8 18.95 -30.47 -29.45
N LEU A 9 20.09 -30.65 -30.12
CA LEU A 9 20.97 -29.56 -30.54
C LEU A 9 20.47 -28.77 -31.76
N HIS A 10 19.74 -29.42 -32.67
CA HIS A 10 19.12 -28.73 -33.80
C HIS A 10 17.89 -27.88 -33.40
N GLU A 11 17.34 -28.10 -32.22
CA GLU A 11 16.19 -27.37 -31.69
C GLU A 11 16.54 -26.26 -30.67
N PHE A 12 17.85 -26.02 -30.42
CA PHE A 12 18.26 -24.95 -29.49
C PHE A 12 18.18 -23.59 -30.20
N PRO A 13 17.20 -22.73 -29.91
CA PRO A 13 16.97 -21.46 -30.62
C PRO A 13 17.96 -20.36 -30.20
N ALA A 14 19.23 -20.69 -29.97
CA ALA A 14 20.31 -19.76 -29.68
C ALA A 14 21.22 -19.55 -30.85
N SER A 15 21.80 -18.36 -31.04
CA SER A 15 22.78 -18.14 -32.10
C SER A 15 24.04 -18.96 -31.86
N ILE A 16 24.69 -19.41 -32.93
CA ILE A 16 25.94 -20.20 -32.89
C ILE A 16 27.00 -19.48 -32.07
N THR A 17 27.12 -18.16 -32.22
CA THR A 17 28.07 -17.32 -31.46
C THR A 17 27.80 -17.35 -29.96
N LYS A 18 26.55 -17.39 -29.56
CA LYS A 18 26.17 -17.45 -28.12
C LYS A 18 26.48 -18.83 -27.51
N LEU A 19 26.27 -19.89 -28.27
CA LEU A 19 26.62 -21.26 -27.83
C LEU A 19 28.14 -21.42 -27.72
N GLU A 20 28.93 -20.87 -28.65
CA GLU A 20 30.39 -20.86 -28.57
C GLU A 20 30.91 -20.09 -27.37
N GLU A 21 30.27 -18.94 -27.04
CA GLU A 21 30.56 -18.18 -25.82
C GLU A 21 30.30 -19.04 -24.57
N PHE A 22 29.18 -19.73 -24.49
CA PHE A 22 28.86 -20.63 -23.36
C PHE A 22 29.86 -21.76 -23.22
N ARG A 23 30.27 -22.38 -24.30
CA ARG A 23 31.30 -23.44 -24.31
C ARG A 23 32.62 -22.96 -23.77
N ARG A 24 33.13 -21.84 -24.30
CA ARG A 24 34.40 -21.25 -23.89
C ARG A 24 34.37 -20.86 -22.40
N GLU A 25 33.31 -20.20 -21.95
CA GLU A 25 33.19 -19.77 -20.55
C GLU A 25 32.95 -20.97 -19.61
N THR A 26 32.31 -22.04 -20.06
CA THR A 26 32.18 -23.29 -19.28
C THR A 26 33.53 -23.98 -19.09
N ASP A 27 34.39 -23.98 -20.10
CA ASP A 27 35.76 -24.55 -20.02
C ASP A 27 36.68 -23.65 -19.19
N ALA A 28 36.45 -22.36 -19.16
CA ALA A 28 37.21 -21.39 -18.36
C ALA A 28 36.79 -21.36 -16.88
N ASP A 29 35.60 -21.85 -16.52
CA ASP A 29 35.10 -21.89 -15.14
C ASP A 29 35.70 -23.12 -14.41
N PRO A 30 36.56 -22.94 -13.38
CA PRO A 30 37.24 -24.05 -12.72
C PRO A 30 36.31 -25.09 -12.10
N GLU A 31 35.15 -24.65 -11.57
CA GLU A 31 34.15 -25.52 -10.93
C GLU A 31 33.43 -26.38 -11.99
N LEU A 32 33.02 -25.74 -13.08
CA LEU A 32 32.35 -26.44 -14.20
C LEU A 32 33.31 -27.33 -14.98
N TYR A 33 34.56 -26.93 -15.16
CA TYR A 33 35.58 -27.76 -15.77
C TYR A 33 35.84 -29.05 -14.96
N ALA A 34 35.98 -28.90 -13.62
CA ALA A 34 36.13 -30.06 -12.73
C ALA A 34 34.92 -31.00 -12.81
N LEU A 35 33.71 -30.44 -12.93
CA LEU A 35 32.47 -31.19 -13.09
C LEU A 35 32.43 -31.95 -14.45
N LYS A 36 32.93 -31.33 -15.53
CA LYS A 36 33.08 -31.99 -16.83
C LYS A 36 34.05 -33.17 -16.76
N CYS A 37 35.23 -32.98 -16.16
CA CYS A 37 36.21 -34.04 -15.96
C CYS A 37 35.61 -35.19 -15.17
N TYR A 38 34.92 -34.91 -14.09
CA TYR A 38 34.23 -35.92 -13.28
C TYR A 38 33.21 -36.73 -14.09
N LEU A 39 32.37 -36.07 -14.92
CA LEU A 39 31.36 -36.76 -15.75
C LEU A 39 31.97 -37.63 -16.84
N ARG A 40 33.18 -37.29 -17.32
CA ARG A 40 33.90 -38.05 -18.34
C ARG A 40 34.68 -39.24 -17.75
N GLU A 41 35.14 -39.12 -16.51
CA GLU A 41 35.95 -40.12 -15.81
C GLU A 41 35.11 -41.16 -15.03
N CYS A 42 33.79 -41.12 -15.15
CA CYS A 42 32.82 -41.80 -14.28
C CYS A 42 32.75 -43.35 -14.48
N ASP A 43 33.91 -44.02 -14.75
CA ASP A 43 34.05 -45.48 -14.60
C ASP A 43 34.64 -45.92 -13.24
N SER A 44 34.92 -44.96 -12.32
CA SER A 44 35.44 -45.28 -11.00
C SER A 44 34.61 -44.62 -9.89
N GLU A 45 33.77 -45.41 -9.22
CA GLU A 45 32.86 -45.00 -8.12
C GLU A 45 33.53 -44.33 -6.90
N HIS A 46 34.84 -44.18 -6.88
CA HIS A 46 35.58 -43.72 -5.70
C HIS A 46 36.05 -42.28 -5.73
N SER A 47 35.99 -41.56 -6.86
CA SER A 47 36.62 -40.24 -6.99
C SER A 47 35.69 -39.05 -6.57
N ALA A 48 34.37 -39.24 -6.58
CA ALA A 48 33.38 -38.19 -6.38
C ALA A 48 33.30 -37.63 -4.97
N LYS A 49 33.66 -38.42 -3.95
CA LYS A 49 33.39 -38.07 -2.54
C LYS A 49 34.36 -37.06 -1.94
N HIS A 50 35.42 -36.66 -2.64
CA HIS A 50 36.54 -35.92 -2.03
C HIS A 50 36.90 -34.56 -2.66
N SER A 51 36.18 -34.09 -3.70
CA SER A 51 36.43 -32.75 -4.22
C SER A 51 35.52 -31.71 -3.60
N PRO A 52 36.03 -30.76 -2.77
CA PRO A 52 35.20 -29.68 -2.19
C PRO A 52 34.49 -28.84 -3.25
N MET A 53 35.00 -28.77 -4.45
CA MET A 53 34.41 -28.02 -5.58
C MET A 53 33.11 -28.64 -6.10
N LEU A 54 32.94 -29.96 -5.95
CA LEU A 54 31.73 -30.65 -6.42
C LEU A 54 30.60 -30.75 -5.38
N ASN A 55 30.88 -30.34 -4.16
CA ASN A 55 29.89 -30.42 -3.07
C ASN A 55 28.57 -29.69 -3.40
N HIS A 56 28.63 -28.62 -4.17
CA HIS A 56 27.46 -27.85 -4.58
C HIS A 56 26.53 -28.63 -5.52
N TYR A 57 27.08 -29.50 -6.34
CA TYR A 57 26.34 -30.28 -7.33
C TYR A 57 26.07 -31.73 -6.89
N SER A 58 26.57 -32.15 -5.73
CA SER A 58 26.54 -33.54 -5.25
C SER A 58 25.14 -34.17 -5.27
N ARG A 59 24.11 -33.40 -4.99
CA ARG A 59 22.70 -33.86 -4.99
C ARG A 59 22.07 -33.93 -6.39
N LEU A 60 22.73 -33.35 -7.39
CA LEU A 60 22.20 -33.19 -8.74
C LEU A 60 23.02 -33.98 -9.76
N LEU A 61 24.09 -34.68 -9.33
CA LEU A 61 25.02 -35.38 -10.24
C LEU A 61 24.33 -36.36 -11.17
N SER A 62 23.29 -37.05 -10.67
CA SER A 62 22.48 -37.97 -11.49
C SER A 62 21.69 -37.28 -12.62
N ASP A 63 21.42 -35.99 -12.48
CA ASP A 63 20.61 -35.21 -13.40
C ASP A 63 21.46 -34.32 -14.32
N ILE A 64 22.79 -34.30 -14.08
CA ILE A 64 23.74 -33.48 -14.86
C ILE A 64 24.34 -34.32 -15.99
N TYR A 65 24.39 -33.74 -17.18
CA TYR A 65 25.05 -34.33 -18.33
C TYR A 65 25.78 -33.25 -19.14
N GLU A 66 26.78 -33.70 -19.90
CA GLU A 66 27.49 -32.86 -20.85
C GLU A 66 26.91 -33.05 -22.25
N LEU A 67 26.64 -31.95 -22.93
CA LEU A 67 26.23 -31.95 -24.31
C LEU A 67 26.94 -30.83 -25.05
N ASP A 68 27.69 -31.17 -26.11
CA ASP A 68 28.37 -30.23 -26.99
C ASP A 68 29.25 -29.21 -26.24
N GLY A 69 29.97 -29.70 -25.22
CA GLY A 69 30.89 -28.88 -24.40
C GLY A 69 30.22 -28.02 -23.36
N MET A 70 28.91 -28.05 -23.20
CA MET A 70 28.15 -27.37 -22.19
C MET A 70 27.55 -28.35 -21.16
N LEU A 71 27.33 -27.90 -19.95
CA LEU A 71 26.73 -28.69 -18.88
C LEU A 71 25.25 -28.38 -18.73
N PHE A 72 24.47 -29.40 -18.54
CA PHE A 72 23.02 -29.31 -18.35
C PHE A 72 22.60 -30.03 -17.07
N VAL A 73 21.59 -29.49 -16.38
CA VAL A 73 20.85 -30.16 -15.32
C VAL A 73 19.39 -30.30 -15.75
N ASN A 74 18.92 -31.50 -15.95
CA ASN A 74 17.70 -31.77 -16.71
C ASN A 74 17.75 -31.05 -18.07
N ASN A 75 16.80 -30.17 -18.40
CA ASN A 75 16.78 -29.40 -19.66
C ASN A 75 17.29 -27.95 -19.50
N ARG A 76 18.09 -27.64 -18.48
CA ARG A 76 18.58 -26.30 -18.18
C ARG A 76 20.08 -26.23 -18.31
N ILE A 77 20.58 -25.20 -18.99
CA ILE A 77 22.02 -24.94 -19.10
C ILE A 77 22.55 -24.50 -17.74
N ILE A 78 23.64 -25.10 -17.27
CA ILE A 78 24.41 -24.61 -16.12
C ILE A 78 25.23 -23.42 -16.58
N VAL A 79 24.99 -22.24 -15.99
CA VAL A 79 25.61 -21.00 -16.43
C VAL A 79 26.91 -20.75 -15.67
N PRO A 80 28.07 -20.58 -16.40
CA PRO A 80 29.35 -20.22 -15.79
C PRO A 80 29.27 -18.90 -15.00
N LYS A 81 30.08 -18.78 -13.95
CA LYS A 81 30.08 -17.57 -13.07
C LYS A 81 30.27 -16.27 -13.83
N SER A 82 31.14 -16.25 -14.84
CA SER A 82 31.38 -15.07 -15.68
C SER A 82 30.13 -14.57 -16.41
N MET A 83 29.23 -15.50 -16.79
CA MET A 83 28.02 -15.18 -17.57
C MET A 83 26.76 -14.95 -16.74
N GLN A 84 26.77 -15.31 -15.44
CA GLN A 84 25.56 -15.22 -14.58
C GLN A 84 24.96 -13.80 -14.56
N ARG A 85 25.80 -12.76 -14.50
CA ARG A 85 25.32 -11.37 -14.48
C ARG A 85 24.64 -10.97 -15.79
N SER A 86 25.20 -11.32 -16.94
CA SER A 86 24.61 -11.01 -18.25
C SER A 86 23.28 -11.75 -18.44
N VAL A 87 23.23 -13.03 -18.04
CA VAL A 87 22.00 -13.84 -18.09
C VAL A 87 20.93 -13.27 -17.15
N LEU A 88 21.28 -12.82 -15.95
CA LEU A 88 20.35 -12.13 -15.05
C LEU A 88 19.78 -10.84 -15.67
N CYS A 89 20.60 -10.05 -16.34
CA CYS A 89 20.14 -8.84 -17.04
C CYS A 89 19.14 -9.21 -18.14
N THR A 90 19.41 -10.23 -18.94
CA THR A 90 18.49 -10.73 -19.98
C THR A 90 17.16 -11.24 -19.38
N ILE A 91 17.21 -12.02 -18.28
CA ILE A 91 16.00 -12.48 -17.58
C ILE A 91 15.16 -11.30 -17.08
N HIS A 92 15.79 -10.20 -16.69
CA HIS A 92 15.13 -9.02 -16.13
C HIS A 92 14.83 -7.93 -17.15
N GLU A 93 15.31 -8.00 -18.36
CA GLU A 93 15.18 -6.99 -19.42
C GLU A 93 13.73 -6.51 -19.64
N GLY A 94 12.77 -7.44 -19.61
CA GLY A 94 11.34 -7.14 -19.74
C GLY A 94 10.66 -6.64 -18.47
N HIS A 95 11.36 -6.40 -17.35
CA HIS A 95 10.83 -5.98 -16.05
C HIS A 95 9.60 -6.77 -15.56
N LEU A 96 9.57 -8.07 -15.83
CA LEU A 96 8.40 -8.95 -15.61
C LEU A 96 8.00 -9.14 -14.14
N GLY A 97 8.80 -8.69 -13.21
CA GLY A 97 8.64 -8.92 -11.79
C GLY A 97 9.24 -10.25 -11.32
N MET A 98 9.37 -10.39 -10.00
CA MET A 98 10.18 -11.45 -9.35
C MET A 98 9.76 -12.88 -9.74
N GLU A 99 8.47 -13.21 -9.60
CA GLU A 99 8.00 -14.59 -9.83
C GLU A 99 8.08 -15.00 -11.31
N LYS A 100 7.81 -14.08 -12.23
CA LYS A 100 7.94 -14.37 -13.66
C LYS A 100 9.39 -14.52 -14.08
N CYS A 101 10.31 -13.70 -13.56
CA CYS A 101 11.74 -13.86 -13.79
C CYS A 101 12.25 -15.21 -13.27
N LYS A 102 11.84 -15.64 -12.08
CA LYS A 102 12.16 -16.96 -11.53
C LYS A 102 11.58 -18.09 -12.39
N SER A 103 10.33 -17.92 -12.87
CA SER A 103 9.69 -18.91 -13.74
C SER A 103 10.43 -19.06 -15.08
N LEU A 104 10.82 -17.93 -15.69
CA LEU A 104 11.60 -17.92 -16.93
C LEU A 104 12.97 -18.59 -16.72
N ALA A 105 13.68 -18.25 -15.67
CA ALA A 105 14.96 -18.84 -15.34
C ALA A 105 14.88 -20.36 -15.16
N ARG A 106 13.85 -20.86 -14.46
CA ARG A 106 13.65 -22.31 -14.23
C ARG A 106 13.42 -23.12 -15.50
N GLN A 107 13.03 -22.47 -16.58
CA GLN A 107 12.81 -23.15 -17.85
C GLN A 107 14.09 -23.31 -18.64
N CYS A 108 15.07 -22.42 -18.51
CA CYS A 108 16.18 -22.31 -19.43
C CYS A 108 17.56 -22.52 -18.80
N VAL A 109 17.76 -22.03 -17.56
CA VAL A 109 19.08 -21.88 -16.95
C VAL A 109 19.11 -22.36 -15.49
N TYR A 110 20.34 -22.67 -15.04
CA TYR A 110 20.57 -23.09 -13.67
C TYR A 110 21.95 -22.63 -13.16
N TRP A 111 22.02 -22.18 -11.93
CA TRP A 111 23.19 -22.11 -11.07
C TRP A 111 22.74 -22.06 -9.62
N LEU A 112 23.65 -22.34 -8.70
CA LEU A 112 23.35 -22.34 -7.28
C LEU A 112 23.07 -20.91 -6.79
N GLY A 113 21.88 -20.69 -6.22
CA GLY A 113 21.49 -19.37 -5.73
C GLY A 113 20.75 -18.47 -6.73
N ILE A 114 20.48 -18.91 -7.95
CA ILE A 114 19.78 -18.14 -9.00
C ILE A 114 18.53 -17.41 -8.52
N ASN A 115 17.73 -18.02 -7.64
CA ASN A 115 16.53 -17.36 -7.10
C ASN A 115 16.87 -16.13 -6.26
N ARG A 116 17.95 -16.20 -5.46
CA ARG A 116 18.45 -15.10 -4.63
C ARG A 116 18.99 -13.95 -5.50
N ASP A 117 19.70 -14.30 -6.56
CA ASP A 117 20.30 -13.33 -7.47
C ASP A 117 19.20 -12.59 -8.28
N ILE A 118 18.15 -13.31 -8.71
CA ILE A 118 16.96 -12.70 -9.31
C ILE A 118 16.26 -11.78 -8.32
N GLU A 119 16.09 -12.18 -7.06
CA GLU A 119 15.52 -11.32 -6.02
C GLU A 119 16.35 -10.05 -5.82
N GLN A 120 17.65 -10.16 -5.85
CA GLN A 120 18.55 -9.04 -5.67
C GLN A 120 18.42 -8.05 -6.84
N ILE A 121 18.51 -8.49 -8.09
CA ILE A 121 18.44 -7.61 -9.25
C ILE A 121 17.08 -6.92 -9.38
N VAL A 122 15.96 -7.66 -9.18
CA VAL A 122 14.61 -7.09 -9.25
C VAL A 122 14.36 -6.10 -8.12
N SER A 123 14.84 -6.39 -6.91
CA SER A 123 14.65 -5.49 -5.75
C SER A 123 15.52 -4.25 -5.80
N ALA A 124 16.63 -4.27 -6.55
CA ALA A 124 17.50 -3.12 -6.77
C ALA A 124 17.11 -2.29 -8.00
N CYS A 125 16.26 -2.82 -8.89
CA CYS A 125 15.87 -2.11 -10.11
C CYS A 125 14.95 -0.91 -9.82
N ALA A 126 15.40 0.30 -10.13
CA ALA A 126 14.65 1.53 -9.90
C ALA A 126 13.29 1.56 -10.64
N VAL A 127 13.26 1.07 -11.89
CA VAL A 127 12.02 1.00 -12.69
C VAL A 127 11.02 0.05 -12.05
N CYS A 128 11.42 -1.16 -11.64
CA CYS A 128 10.52 -2.08 -10.98
C CYS A 128 10.00 -1.55 -9.64
N GLN A 129 10.83 -0.82 -8.89
CA GLN A 129 10.43 -0.26 -7.60
C GLN A 129 9.49 0.95 -7.76
N SER A 130 9.64 1.79 -8.79
CA SER A 130 8.75 2.93 -9.06
C SER A 130 7.34 2.50 -9.47
N HIS A 131 7.20 1.34 -10.11
CA HIS A 131 5.92 0.78 -10.55
C HIS A 131 5.36 -0.31 -9.61
N ARG A 132 5.91 -0.44 -8.41
CA ARG A 132 5.48 -1.46 -7.45
C ARG A 132 4.06 -1.16 -6.95
N LYS A 133 3.26 -2.22 -6.77
CA LYS A 133 1.92 -2.11 -6.18
C LYS A 133 2.01 -1.69 -4.71
N CYS A 134 0.97 -0.97 -4.25
CA CYS A 134 0.82 -0.63 -2.83
C CYS A 134 0.86 -1.89 -1.95
N GLN A 135 1.42 -1.74 -0.76
CA GLN A 135 1.49 -2.82 0.22
C GLN A 135 0.09 -3.17 0.76
N ALA A 136 -0.07 -4.41 1.21
CA ALA A 136 -1.25 -4.82 1.95
C ALA A 136 -1.47 -3.90 3.18
N PRO A 137 -2.71 -3.71 3.65
CA PRO A 137 -2.95 -3.01 4.90
C PRO A 137 -2.24 -3.73 6.05
N GLU A 138 -1.74 -2.96 7.02
CA GLU A 138 -1.26 -3.50 8.28
C GLU A 138 -2.43 -3.85 9.20
N THR A 139 -2.22 -4.76 10.15
CA THR A 139 -3.24 -5.13 11.13
C THR A 139 -3.82 -3.91 11.84
N LEU A 140 -5.09 -3.95 12.20
CA LEU A 140 -5.77 -2.84 12.83
C LEU A 140 -5.20 -2.58 14.24
N LEU A 141 -4.78 -1.35 14.49
CA LEU A 141 -4.48 -0.85 15.84
C LEU A 141 -5.73 -0.12 16.36
N PRO A 142 -6.52 -0.78 17.22
CA PRO A 142 -7.73 -0.15 17.73
C PRO A 142 -7.40 0.97 18.71
N HIS A 143 -8.20 2.05 18.72
CA HIS A 143 -8.11 3.07 19.73
C HIS A 143 -8.47 2.50 21.11
N PRO A 144 -7.85 2.97 22.20
CA PRO A 144 -8.31 2.67 23.54
C PRO A 144 -9.80 3.01 23.71
N ILE A 145 -10.55 2.13 24.36
CA ILE A 145 -11.97 2.36 24.64
C ILE A 145 -12.08 3.39 25.75
N PRO A 146 -12.83 4.49 25.54
CA PRO A 146 -13.04 5.49 26.58
C PRO A 146 -13.74 4.86 27.81
N GLN A 147 -13.42 5.37 28.99
CA GLN A 147 -14.03 4.90 30.25
C GLN A 147 -15.38 5.53 30.51
N ARG A 148 -15.67 6.69 29.92
CA ARG A 148 -16.90 7.47 30.08
C ARG A 148 -17.31 8.14 28.76
N PRO A 149 -18.59 8.46 28.60
CA PRO A 149 -19.06 9.30 27.50
C PRO A 149 -18.31 10.63 27.45
N TRP A 150 -18.11 11.15 26.24
CA TRP A 150 -17.46 12.44 25.97
C TRP A 150 -15.99 12.56 26.46
N GLN A 151 -15.36 11.43 26.82
CA GLN A 151 -13.95 11.43 27.18
C GLN A 151 -13.05 11.61 25.96
N LYS A 152 -13.35 10.87 24.88
CA LYS A 152 -12.64 10.93 23.62
C LYS A 152 -13.61 11.20 22.50
N ILE A 153 -13.36 12.26 21.74
CA ILE A 153 -14.18 12.62 20.58
C ILE A 153 -13.35 12.62 19.31
N GLY A 154 -14.01 12.41 18.20
CA GLY A 154 -13.41 12.56 16.88
C GLY A 154 -14.07 13.67 16.11
N ALA A 155 -13.32 14.44 15.34
CA ALA A 155 -13.84 15.52 14.52
C ALA A 155 -13.38 15.42 13.06
N ASP A 156 -14.29 15.80 12.15
CA ASP A 156 -13.99 15.89 10.71
C ASP A 156 -14.89 16.96 10.07
N ILE A 157 -14.44 17.49 8.93
CA ILE A 157 -15.18 18.50 8.14
C ILE A 157 -15.61 17.87 6.83
N PHE A 158 -16.87 18.00 6.51
CA PHE A 158 -17.39 17.52 5.24
C PHE A 158 -18.23 18.57 4.51
N SER A 159 -18.23 18.50 3.19
CA SER A 159 -19.06 19.36 2.34
C SER A 159 -20.27 18.57 1.79
N LEU A 160 -21.42 19.21 1.79
CA LEU A 160 -22.65 18.68 1.24
C LEU A 160 -23.49 19.82 0.60
N ARG A 161 -23.88 19.70 -0.68
CA ARG A 161 -24.67 20.70 -1.42
C ARG A 161 -24.18 22.14 -1.21
N ARG A 162 -22.88 22.38 -1.39
CA ARG A 162 -22.18 23.68 -1.24
C ARG A 162 -22.20 24.26 0.18
N LYS A 163 -22.54 23.48 1.19
CA LYS A 163 -22.43 23.87 2.61
C LYS A 163 -21.37 22.98 3.26
N ASP A 164 -20.60 23.57 4.16
CA ASP A 164 -19.62 22.85 4.94
C ASP A 164 -20.15 22.59 6.35
N TYR A 165 -19.80 21.44 6.88
CA TYR A 165 -20.26 20.98 8.19
C TYR A 165 -19.08 20.46 8.99
N LEU A 166 -19.07 20.78 10.28
CA LEU A 166 -18.25 20.13 11.29
C LEU A 166 -19.05 18.97 11.87
N LEU A 167 -18.51 17.77 11.81
CA LEU A 167 -18.99 16.61 12.55
C LEU A 167 -18.08 16.36 13.73
N VAL A 168 -18.64 16.20 14.91
CA VAL A 168 -17.96 15.72 16.12
C VAL A 168 -18.68 14.48 16.61
N VAL A 169 -17.95 13.39 16.85
CA VAL A 169 -18.54 12.11 17.29
C VAL A 169 -17.85 11.62 18.55
N ASP A 170 -18.61 11.28 19.57
CA ASP A 170 -18.10 10.65 20.76
C ASP A 170 -17.71 9.18 20.52
N TYR A 171 -16.51 8.80 20.95
CA TYR A 171 -16.00 7.43 20.78
C TYR A 171 -16.68 6.41 21.67
N TYR A 172 -17.30 6.82 22.79
CA TYR A 172 -18.06 5.95 23.67
C TYR A 172 -19.48 5.74 23.15
N SER A 173 -20.26 6.80 23.08
CA SER A 173 -21.70 6.75 22.77
C SER A 173 -22.02 6.66 21.28
N LYS A 174 -21.05 6.99 20.41
CA LYS A 174 -21.25 7.19 18.95
C LYS A 174 -22.20 8.35 18.62
N TYR A 175 -22.44 9.23 19.57
CA TYR A 175 -23.34 10.38 19.43
C TYR A 175 -22.69 11.44 18.52
N PRO A 176 -23.37 11.82 17.39
CA PRO A 176 -22.85 12.84 16.49
C PRO A 176 -23.36 14.22 16.86
N GLU A 177 -22.50 15.21 16.94
CA GLU A 177 -22.81 16.63 16.84
C GLU A 177 -22.49 17.13 15.44
N VAL A 178 -23.40 17.87 14.83
CA VAL A 178 -23.24 18.41 13.47
C VAL A 178 -23.55 19.90 13.50
N VAL A 179 -22.60 20.70 13.05
CA VAL A 179 -22.73 22.17 13.00
C VAL A 179 -22.35 22.65 11.61
N THR A 180 -23.17 23.55 11.03
CA THR A 180 -22.85 24.22 9.76
C THR A 180 -21.71 25.20 9.95
N LEU A 181 -20.72 25.16 9.05
CA LEU A 181 -19.60 26.08 9.03
C LEU A 181 -19.86 27.19 7.99
N SER A 182 -19.48 28.42 8.32
CA SER A 182 -19.42 29.52 7.35
C SER A 182 -18.22 29.39 6.43
N ASP A 183 -17.09 28.91 6.97
CA ASP A 183 -15.85 28.63 6.27
C ASP A 183 -15.06 27.53 7.01
N LYS A 184 -14.01 27.01 6.36
CA LYS A 184 -13.14 25.96 6.94
C LYS A 184 -11.94 26.50 7.72
N SER A 185 -11.96 27.75 8.14
CA SER A 185 -10.87 28.33 8.92
C SER A 185 -10.78 27.74 10.32
N ALA A 186 -9.58 27.70 10.87
CA ALA A 186 -9.38 27.25 12.24
C ALA A 186 -10.18 28.08 13.26
N SER A 187 -10.38 29.38 13.01
CA SER A 187 -11.17 30.27 13.87
C SER A 187 -12.64 29.86 13.93
N THR A 188 -13.27 29.62 12.79
CA THR A 188 -14.67 29.16 12.70
C THR A 188 -14.87 27.80 13.36
N VAL A 189 -13.95 26.85 13.10
CA VAL A 189 -13.99 25.53 13.73
C VAL A 189 -13.85 25.63 15.25
N ILE A 190 -12.94 26.46 15.77
CA ILE A 190 -12.77 26.71 17.21
C ILE A 190 -14.06 27.26 17.84
N GLN A 191 -14.73 28.22 17.19
CA GLN A 191 -15.99 28.76 17.72
C GLN A 191 -17.08 27.70 17.81
N CYS A 192 -17.18 26.84 16.78
CA CYS A 192 -18.11 25.71 16.80
C CYS A 192 -17.78 24.72 17.92
N LEU A 193 -16.49 24.35 18.06
CA LEU A 193 -16.04 23.46 19.15
C LEU A 193 -16.32 24.06 20.55
N LYS A 194 -16.06 25.35 20.76
CA LYS A 194 -16.40 26.05 22.02
C LYS A 194 -17.89 25.91 22.35
N SER A 195 -18.77 26.12 21.36
CA SER A 195 -20.21 25.94 21.53
C SER A 195 -20.60 24.50 21.88
N ILE A 196 -19.95 23.50 21.26
CA ILE A 196 -20.19 22.10 21.57
C ILE A 196 -19.67 21.74 22.97
N PHE A 197 -18.46 22.18 23.32
CA PHE A 197 -17.86 21.92 24.64
C PHE A 197 -18.64 22.59 25.78
N ALA A 198 -19.23 23.74 25.51
CA ALA A 198 -20.12 24.39 26.49
C ALA A 198 -21.39 23.56 26.82
N ARG A 199 -21.84 22.69 25.90
CA ARG A 199 -23.00 21.80 26.11
C ARG A 199 -22.64 20.46 26.74
N HIS A 200 -21.50 19.88 26.39
CA HIS A 200 -21.13 18.51 26.74
C HIS A 200 -19.95 18.41 27.72
N GLY A 201 -19.27 19.51 27.95
CA GLY A 201 -17.99 19.56 28.67
C GLY A 201 -16.79 19.46 27.73
N ILE A 202 -15.62 19.73 28.29
CA ILE A 202 -14.34 19.61 27.57
C ILE A 202 -13.94 18.15 27.58
N PRO A 203 -13.60 17.52 26.39
CA PRO A 203 -13.12 16.15 26.33
C PRO A 203 -11.68 16.05 26.84
N ASP A 204 -11.23 14.83 27.20
CA ASP A 204 -9.82 14.60 27.50
C ASP A 204 -8.99 14.59 26.21
N GLU A 205 -9.56 14.05 25.10
CA GLU A 205 -8.88 13.93 23.81
C GLU A 205 -9.80 14.26 22.63
N LEU A 206 -9.31 15.11 21.72
CA LEU A 206 -9.89 15.34 20.40
C LEU A 206 -8.98 14.70 19.35
N PHE A 207 -9.53 13.73 18.59
CA PHE A 207 -8.86 13.09 17.46
C PHE A 207 -9.41 13.63 16.12
N SER A 208 -8.54 14.02 15.19
CA SER A 208 -8.97 14.61 13.92
C SER A 208 -7.95 14.40 12.79
N ASP A 209 -8.32 14.82 11.59
CA ASP A 209 -7.40 14.97 10.48
C ASP A 209 -6.50 16.21 10.64
N ASN A 210 -5.53 16.39 9.71
CA ASN A 210 -4.54 17.46 9.88
C ASN A 210 -5.10 18.86 9.59
N ASN A 211 -5.95 19.03 8.59
CA ASN A 211 -6.40 20.37 8.18
C ASN A 211 -7.87 20.61 8.54
N PRO A 212 -8.21 21.68 9.28
CA PRO A 212 -7.36 22.75 9.85
C PRO A 212 -6.82 22.45 11.26
N PHE A 213 -7.04 21.25 11.80
CA PHE A 213 -6.82 20.90 13.19
C PHE A 213 -5.34 20.93 13.61
N ASN A 214 -4.39 20.72 12.70
CA ASN A 214 -2.97 20.82 13.04
C ASN A 214 -2.41 22.26 13.02
N SER A 215 -3.27 23.28 12.89
CA SER A 215 -2.83 24.67 12.88
C SER A 215 -2.37 25.14 14.28
N GLN A 216 -1.51 26.16 14.30
CA GLN A 216 -1.03 26.72 15.57
C GLN A 216 -2.17 27.25 16.44
N ARG A 217 -3.21 27.85 15.83
CA ARG A 217 -4.42 28.32 16.55
C ARG A 217 -5.15 27.19 17.25
N MET A 218 -5.30 26.03 16.61
CA MET A 218 -5.93 24.86 17.22
C MET A 218 -5.09 24.28 18.37
N LYS A 219 -3.77 24.29 18.25
CA LYS A 219 -2.85 23.87 19.33
C LYS A 219 -2.94 24.81 20.53
N SER A 220 -2.99 26.11 20.28
CA SER A 220 -3.18 27.11 21.34
C SER A 220 -4.53 26.96 22.03
N PHE A 221 -5.61 26.71 21.26
CA PHE A 221 -6.93 26.43 21.81
C PHE A 221 -6.95 25.15 22.65
N ALA A 222 -6.31 24.07 22.19
CA ALA A 222 -6.21 22.82 22.95
C ALA A 222 -5.48 23.03 24.30
N HIS A 223 -4.40 23.82 24.29
CA HIS A 223 -3.65 24.15 25.48
C HIS A 223 -4.49 25.04 26.44
N GLU A 224 -5.14 26.08 25.90
CA GLU A 224 -5.99 27.00 26.70
C GLU A 224 -7.15 26.26 27.38
N TRP A 225 -7.78 25.32 26.68
CA TRP A 225 -8.95 24.56 27.15
C TRP A 225 -8.58 23.23 27.78
N ASN A 226 -7.30 22.94 27.94
CA ASN A 226 -6.76 21.78 28.63
C ASN A 226 -7.29 20.43 28.12
N PHE A 227 -7.21 20.20 26.79
CA PHE A 227 -7.48 18.91 26.18
C PHE A 227 -6.35 18.47 25.24
N ASN A 228 -6.22 17.15 25.02
CA ASN A 228 -5.23 16.60 24.13
C ASN A 228 -5.72 16.63 22.67
N LEU A 229 -4.97 17.27 21.77
CA LEU A 229 -5.25 17.27 20.34
C LEU A 229 -4.34 16.28 19.63
N THR A 230 -4.93 15.21 19.10
CA THR A 230 -4.22 14.18 18.34
C THR A 230 -4.64 14.23 16.88
N THR A 231 -3.68 14.38 15.96
CA THR A 231 -3.98 14.39 14.53
C THR A 231 -3.48 13.11 13.85
N SER A 232 -4.25 12.61 12.88
CA SER A 232 -3.88 11.43 12.09
C SER A 232 -2.58 11.66 11.31
N SER A 233 -1.91 10.56 10.94
CA SER A 233 -0.77 10.64 10.01
C SER A 233 -1.26 11.08 8.64
N PRO A 234 -0.59 12.04 7.97
CA PRO A 234 -0.97 12.46 6.62
C PRO A 234 -1.11 11.27 5.66
N THR A 235 -2.12 11.30 4.81
CA THR A 235 -2.44 10.25 3.83
C THR A 235 -2.86 8.89 4.41
N TYR A 236 -3.03 8.76 5.74
CA TYR A 236 -3.54 7.56 6.38
C TYR A 236 -4.85 7.83 7.11
N ALA A 237 -5.88 8.11 6.35
CA ALA A 237 -7.23 8.42 6.82
C ALA A 237 -7.85 7.28 7.66
N GLN A 238 -7.44 6.03 7.45
CA GLN A 238 -7.93 4.86 8.21
C GLN A 238 -7.72 4.97 9.74
N SER A 239 -6.82 5.82 10.20
CA SER A 239 -6.67 6.12 11.63
C SER A 239 -7.89 6.84 12.21
N ASN A 240 -8.69 7.55 11.39
CA ASN A 240 -9.94 8.22 11.75
C ASN A 240 -11.19 7.49 11.21
N GLY A 241 -11.07 6.21 10.89
CA GLY A 241 -12.09 5.43 10.19
C GLY A 241 -13.46 5.36 10.88
N MET A 242 -13.55 5.62 12.20
CA MET A 242 -14.83 5.74 12.88
C MET A 242 -15.53 7.05 12.48
N VAL A 243 -14.82 8.16 12.52
CA VAL A 243 -15.36 9.48 12.18
C VAL A 243 -15.70 9.54 10.69
N GLU A 244 -14.82 9.03 9.80
CA GLU A 244 -15.09 8.93 8.36
C GLU A 244 -16.38 8.16 8.05
N ARG A 245 -16.58 7.01 8.72
CA ARG A 245 -17.83 6.25 8.58
C ARG A 245 -19.03 7.05 9.07
N SER A 246 -18.88 7.78 10.16
CA SER A 246 -19.93 8.66 10.70
C SER A 246 -20.25 9.80 9.73
N VAL A 247 -19.24 10.39 9.08
CA VAL A 247 -19.41 11.38 8.01
C VAL A 247 -20.25 10.79 6.86
N GLN A 248 -19.90 9.60 6.38
CA GLN A 248 -20.66 8.95 5.30
C GLN A 248 -22.12 8.69 5.69
N THR A 249 -22.34 8.23 6.93
CA THR A 249 -23.69 7.99 7.45
C THR A 249 -24.50 9.28 7.53
N ILE A 250 -23.93 10.34 8.10
CA ILE A 250 -24.62 11.65 8.24
C ILE A 250 -24.84 12.31 6.88
N LYS A 251 -23.87 12.23 5.95
CA LYS A 251 -24.08 12.71 4.57
C LYS A 251 -25.25 12.01 3.90
N SER A 252 -25.32 10.69 3.98
CA SER A 252 -26.43 9.91 3.39
C SER A 252 -27.76 10.26 4.06
N LEU A 253 -27.78 10.40 5.37
CA LEU A 253 -28.98 10.79 6.12
C LEU A 253 -29.49 12.18 5.69
N PHE A 254 -28.62 13.17 5.62
CA PHE A 254 -28.96 14.53 5.24
C PHE A 254 -29.39 14.61 3.77
N LEU A 255 -28.71 13.90 2.85
CA LEU A 255 -29.10 13.84 1.45
C LEU A 255 -30.52 13.33 1.29
N LYS A 256 -30.87 12.20 1.91
CA LYS A 256 -32.23 11.61 1.86
C LYS A 256 -33.26 12.57 2.43
N ALA A 257 -33.00 13.18 3.59
CA ALA A 257 -33.93 14.14 4.17
C ALA A 257 -34.15 15.37 3.26
N MET A 258 -33.07 15.90 2.64
CA MET A 258 -33.18 17.03 1.69
C MET A 258 -33.88 16.66 0.39
N GLU A 259 -33.73 15.44 -0.13
CA GLU A 259 -34.37 14.96 -1.33
C GLU A 259 -35.90 14.80 -1.14
N GLU A 260 -36.31 14.36 0.05
CA GLU A 260 -37.73 14.26 0.43
C GLU A 260 -38.31 15.60 0.94
N GLY A 261 -37.51 16.67 1.04
CA GLY A 261 -37.97 17.95 1.59
C GLY A 261 -38.16 17.93 3.12
N ASN A 262 -37.64 16.93 3.80
CA ASN A 262 -37.73 16.78 5.25
C ASN A 262 -36.65 17.60 5.99
N ASP A 263 -36.91 17.92 7.26
CA ASP A 263 -35.99 18.62 8.12
C ASP A 263 -34.81 17.70 8.53
N VAL A 264 -33.60 18.10 8.17
CA VAL A 264 -32.35 17.38 8.52
C VAL A 264 -32.13 17.24 10.03
N TYR A 265 -32.63 18.17 10.84
CA TYR A 265 -32.52 18.10 12.31
C TYR A 265 -33.44 17.03 12.90
N ILE A 266 -34.60 16.81 12.30
CA ILE A 266 -35.49 15.70 12.68
C ILE A 266 -34.83 14.36 12.32
N ALA A 267 -34.24 14.26 11.14
CA ALA A 267 -33.49 13.06 10.74
C ALA A 267 -32.32 12.79 11.70
N LEU A 268 -31.56 13.81 12.08
CA LEU A 268 -30.48 13.70 13.05
C LEU A 268 -30.95 13.27 14.44
N LEU A 269 -32.10 13.83 14.92
CA LEU A 269 -32.73 13.44 16.17
C LEU A 269 -33.13 11.97 16.17
N GLN A 270 -33.71 11.49 15.07
CA GLN A 270 -34.08 10.08 14.90
C GLN A 270 -32.82 9.18 14.90
N TYR A 271 -31.76 9.57 14.20
CA TYR A 271 -30.50 8.84 14.19
C TYR A 271 -29.88 8.73 15.60
N ARG A 272 -29.89 9.82 16.36
CA ARG A 272 -29.38 9.85 17.75
C ARG A 272 -30.15 8.91 18.69
N ASN A 273 -31.44 8.66 18.37
CA ASN A 273 -32.34 7.76 19.13
C ASN A 273 -32.39 6.34 18.57
N ALA A 274 -31.86 6.10 17.36
CA ALA A 274 -31.88 4.78 16.74
C ALA A 274 -30.98 3.82 17.54
N SER A 275 -31.49 2.61 17.78
CA SER A 275 -30.75 1.57 18.50
C SER A 275 -29.58 1.04 17.68
N ILE A 276 -28.45 0.78 18.33
CA ILE A 276 -27.27 0.14 17.75
C ILE A 276 -27.29 -1.32 18.16
N THR A 277 -27.54 -2.21 17.20
CA THR A 277 -27.70 -3.65 17.44
C THR A 277 -26.49 -4.26 18.17
N GLU A 278 -25.28 -3.85 17.81
CA GLU A 278 -24.05 -4.37 18.42
C GLU A 278 -23.78 -3.82 19.83
N LEU A 279 -24.60 -2.90 20.31
CA LEU A 279 -24.53 -2.32 21.65
C LEU A 279 -25.81 -2.61 22.43
N ASP A 280 -26.31 -3.82 22.31
CA ASP A 280 -27.50 -4.34 23.01
C ASP A 280 -28.77 -3.48 22.77
N GLY A 281 -28.89 -2.92 21.58
CA GLY A 281 -30.01 -2.07 21.22
C GLY A 281 -30.02 -0.68 21.86
N LEU A 282 -28.95 -0.29 22.57
CA LEU A 282 -28.82 1.07 23.13
C LEU A 282 -28.60 2.08 22.00
N SER A 283 -29.20 3.24 22.14
CA SER A 283 -29.02 4.34 21.20
C SER A 283 -27.84 5.26 21.60
N PRO A 284 -27.29 6.05 20.66
CA PRO A 284 -26.30 7.07 20.98
C PRO A 284 -26.73 8.02 22.10
N ALA A 285 -28.00 8.40 22.11
CA ALA A 285 -28.56 9.28 23.14
C ALA A 285 -28.59 8.62 24.52
N GLN A 286 -28.98 7.33 24.62
CA GLN A 286 -28.96 6.60 25.88
C GLN A 286 -27.53 6.47 26.42
N LEU A 287 -26.57 6.20 25.55
CA LEU A 287 -25.17 6.07 25.95
C LEU A 287 -24.52 7.42 26.38
N LEU A 288 -24.98 8.56 25.83
CA LEU A 288 -24.44 9.87 26.18
C LEU A 288 -25.19 10.51 27.35
N PHE A 289 -26.54 10.51 27.34
CA PHE A 289 -27.39 11.21 28.28
C PHE A 289 -28.09 10.28 29.27
N SER A 290 -27.83 9.00 29.22
CA SER A 290 -28.50 7.96 30.03
C SER A 290 -30.02 7.90 29.83
N ARG A 291 -30.57 8.50 28.78
CA ARG A 291 -32.01 8.50 28.48
C ARG A 291 -32.28 8.56 26.96
N ARG A 292 -33.45 8.14 26.57
CA ARG A 292 -33.96 8.41 25.21
C ARG A 292 -34.34 9.88 25.07
N LEU A 293 -34.26 10.39 23.83
CA LEU A 293 -34.74 11.72 23.49
C LEU A 293 -36.18 11.63 23.02
N LYS A 294 -37.03 12.56 23.47
CA LYS A 294 -38.40 12.69 22.95
C LYS A 294 -38.38 13.04 21.48
N THR A 295 -39.11 12.27 20.68
CA THR A 295 -39.24 12.49 19.22
C THR A 295 -40.72 12.81 18.89
N LYS A 296 -41.06 12.87 17.59
CA LYS A 296 -42.46 12.98 17.15
C LYS A 296 -43.24 11.67 17.32
N LEU A 297 -42.58 10.55 17.60
CA LEU A 297 -43.23 9.29 17.89
C LEU A 297 -43.78 9.32 19.33
N PRO A 298 -44.97 8.75 19.56
CA PRO A 298 -45.50 8.59 20.92
C PRO A 298 -44.58 7.67 21.73
N MET A 299 -44.25 8.08 22.94
CA MET A 299 -43.40 7.33 23.85
C MET A 299 -43.97 7.35 25.25
N THR A 300 -43.75 6.29 26.01
CA THR A 300 -44.11 6.23 27.41
C THR A 300 -43.17 7.10 28.24
N SER A 301 -43.68 7.69 29.32
CA SER A 301 -42.86 8.51 30.22
C SER A 301 -41.73 7.70 30.85
N SER A 302 -41.94 6.43 31.11
CA SER A 302 -40.89 5.52 31.61
C SER A 302 -39.70 5.37 30.65
N SER A 303 -39.92 5.37 29.33
CA SER A 303 -38.84 5.30 28.32
C SER A 303 -37.96 6.54 28.27
N LEU A 304 -38.41 7.65 28.86
CA LEU A 304 -37.68 8.94 28.93
C LEU A 304 -36.92 9.12 30.26
N GLN A 305 -37.10 8.20 31.21
CA GLN A 305 -36.37 8.25 32.48
C GLN A 305 -34.90 7.93 32.29
N PRO A 306 -34.00 8.57 33.04
CA PRO A 306 -32.59 8.28 32.99
C PRO A 306 -32.28 6.85 33.50
N GLU A 307 -31.47 6.12 32.75
CA GLU A 307 -30.92 4.83 33.13
C GLU A 307 -29.46 4.76 32.71
N ILE A 308 -28.56 4.50 33.67
CA ILE A 308 -27.13 4.44 33.41
C ILE A 308 -26.78 3.10 32.81
N HIS A 309 -26.15 3.11 31.64
CA HIS A 309 -25.69 1.92 30.94
C HIS A 309 -24.17 1.92 30.79
N ASP A 310 -23.51 0.82 31.19
CA ASP A 310 -22.09 0.63 30.93
C ASP A 310 -21.91 -0.20 29.66
N ALA A 311 -21.49 0.44 28.59
CA ALA A 311 -21.30 -0.21 27.29
C ALA A 311 -19.84 -0.62 27.01
N ARG A 312 -18.92 -0.54 27.99
CA ARG A 312 -17.49 -0.80 27.76
C ARG A 312 -17.19 -2.17 27.21
N ASP A 313 -17.82 -3.19 27.76
CA ASP A 313 -17.60 -4.58 27.32
C ASP A 313 -18.22 -4.83 25.92
N LEU A 314 -19.39 -4.27 25.64
CA LEU A 314 -20.01 -4.32 24.31
C LEU A 314 -19.12 -3.61 23.27
N LEU A 315 -18.56 -2.47 23.62
CA LEU A 315 -17.62 -1.75 22.77
C LEU A 315 -16.33 -2.57 22.51
N ARG A 316 -15.80 -3.29 23.51
CA ARG A 316 -14.65 -4.20 23.35
C ARG A 316 -14.97 -5.34 22.39
N VAL A 317 -16.09 -6.01 22.57
CA VAL A 317 -16.53 -7.10 21.67
C VAL A 317 -16.70 -6.61 20.24
N ARG A 318 -17.35 -5.46 20.04
CA ARG A 318 -17.52 -4.84 18.73
C ARG A 318 -16.17 -4.53 18.09
N GLN A 319 -15.25 -3.93 18.84
CA GLN A 319 -13.92 -3.57 18.37
C GLN A 319 -13.09 -4.80 17.99
N GLN A 320 -13.17 -5.88 18.78
CA GLN A 320 -12.51 -7.15 18.46
C GLN A 320 -13.04 -7.77 17.17
N ARG A 321 -14.38 -7.81 16.98
CA ARG A 321 -14.99 -8.28 15.72
C ARG A 321 -14.54 -7.44 14.52
N GLN A 322 -14.51 -6.13 14.66
CA GLN A 322 -14.00 -5.23 13.61
C GLN A 322 -12.54 -5.52 13.27
N LYS A 323 -11.68 -5.70 14.31
CA LYS A 323 -10.28 -6.05 14.13
C LYS A 323 -10.12 -7.39 13.42
N GLN A 324 -10.79 -8.44 13.86
CA GLN A 324 -10.74 -9.77 13.25
C GLN A 324 -11.13 -9.73 11.78
N TYR A 325 -12.20 -9.00 11.43
CA TYR A 325 -12.61 -8.85 10.04
C TYR A 325 -11.59 -8.10 9.18
N PHE A 326 -11.06 -7.00 9.70
CA PHE A 326 -10.06 -6.19 9.00
C PHE A 326 -8.74 -6.97 8.79
N ASP A 327 -8.30 -7.69 9.80
CA ASP A 327 -7.01 -8.38 9.81
C ASP A 327 -6.95 -9.59 8.86
N ARG A 328 -8.10 -10.08 8.36
CA ARG A 328 -8.15 -11.17 7.36
C ARG A 328 -7.33 -10.87 6.10
N SER A 329 -7.30 -9.61 5.67
CA SER A 329 -6.55 -9.14 4.48
C SER A 329 -5.31 -8.32 4.83
N ALA A 330 -5.01 -8.16 6.12
CA ALA A 330 -3.92 -7.36 6.61
C ALA A 330 -2.68 -8.21 6.90
N ARG A 331 -1.50 -7.57 6.88
CA ARG A 331 -0.22 -8.20 7.24
C ARG A 331 0.63 -7.21 7.99
N ASP A 332 1.27 -7.64 9.07
CA ASP A 332 2.24 -6.81 9.75
C ASP A 332 3.46 -6.59 8.87
N LEU A 333 3.85 -5.35 8.75
CA LEU A 333 5.02 -4.97 7.98
C LEU A 333 6.22 -4.81 8.92
N PRO A 334 7.41 -5.31 8.54
CA PRO A 334 8.63 -5.14 9.36
C PRO A 334 8.87 -3.66 9.64
N ALA A 335 9.30 -3.33 10.86
CA ALA A 335 9.67 -1.98 11.23
C ALA A 335 10.82 -1.46 10.36
N LEU A 336 10.79 -0.18 10.04
CA LEU A 336 11.88 0.51 9.35
C LEU A 336 12.82 1.13 10.39
N LYS A 337 14.09 1.21 10.01
CA LYS A 337 15.14 1.87 10.80
C LYS A 337 15.51 3.20 10.13
N PRO A 338 16.07 4.15 10.89
CA PRO A 338 16.76 5.29 10.28
C PRO A 338 17.75 4.80 9.21
N ASP A 339 17.91 5.59 8.16
CA ASP A 339 18.76 5.34 6.97
C ASP A 339 18.27 4.21 6.05
N ASP A 340 17.16 3.55 6.34
CA ASP A 340 16.55 2.62 5.39
C ASP A 340 16.15 3.35 4.10
N VAL A 341 16.61 2.81 2.97
CA VAL A 341 16.21 3.30 1.64
C VAL A 341 14.82 2.77 1.32
N ILE A 342 13.93 3.68 0.93
CA ILE A 342 12.53 3.40 0.73
C ILE A 342 12.00 4.05 -0.55
N ARG A 343 10.88 3.56 -1.02
CA ARG A 343 9.97 4.28 -1.91
C ARG A 343 8.78 4.79 -1.11
N VAL A 344 8.48 6.08 -1.24
CA VAL A 344 7.38 6.77 -0.56
C VAL A 344 6.31 7.18 -1.54
N GLN A 345 5.06 6.87 -1.25
CA GLN A 345 3.94 7.33 -2.08
C GLN A 345 3.71 8.82 -1.87
N HIS A 346 3.89 9.61 -2.92
CA HIS A 346 3.66 11.04 -2.94
C HIS A 346 3.07 11.47 -4.29
N ASN A 347 1.94 12.21 -4.28
CA ASN A 347 1.23 12.67 -5.46
C ASN A 347 0.92 11.57 -6.52
N GLY A 348 0.59 10.36 -6.04
CA GLY A 348 0.28 9.23 -6.92
C GLY A 348 1.48 8.43 -7.40
N GLU A 349 2.70 8.90 -7.18
CA GLU A 349 3.95 8.27 -7.58
C GLU A 349 4.74 7.70 -6.40
N LEU A 350 5.59 6.72 -6.67
CA LEU A 350 6.52 6.15 -5.71
C LEU A 350 7.90 6.81 -5.84
N GLN A 351 8.10 7.89 -5.08
CA GLN A 351 9.37 8.62 -5.04
C GLN A 351 10.38 7.91 -4.13
N ARG A 352 11.65 8.01 -4.47
CA ARG A 352 12.73 7.50 -3.64
C ARG A 352 12.97 8.40 -2.43
N GLY A 353 13.33 7.80 -1.30
CA GLY A 353 13.63 8.54 -0.08
C GLY A 353 14.37 7.70 0.95
N ILE A 354 14.70 8.33 2.05
CA ILE A 354 15.40 7.72 3.19
C ILE A 354 14.58 8.00 4.45
N VAL A 355 14.51 7.02 5.35
CA VAL A 355 13.91 7.20 6.67
C VAL A 355 14.84 8.07 7.52
N SER A 356 14.39 9.27 7.89
CA SER A 356 15.18 10.17 8.76
C SER A 356 14.95 9.84 10.23
N GLN A 357 13.72 9.53 10.62
CA GLN A 357 13.36 9.32 12.03
C GLN A 357 12.11 8.45 12.17
N VAL A 358 12.06 7.65 13.23
CA VAL A 358 10.83 6.98 13.67
C VAL A 358 10.01 7.97 14.49
N SER A 359 8.75 8.18 14.14
CA SER A 359 7.86 9.08 14.87
C SER A 359 7.35 8.44 16.17
N THR A 360 6.98 9.25 17.14
CA THR A 360 6.29 8.80 18.38
C THR A 360 4.89 8.23 18.10
N ALA A 361 4.24 8.68 17.00
CA ALA A 361 2.96 8.11 16.59
C ALA A 361 3.16 6.68 16.02
N PRO A 362 2.30 5.71 16.39
CA PRO A 362 2.43 4.33 15.94
C PRO A 362 2.53 4.22 14.42
N ARG A 363 3.44 3.38 13.94
CA ARG A 363 3.64 3.08 12.50
C ARG A 363 3.86 4.33 11.63
N SER A 364 4.33 5.42 12.20
CA SER A 364 4.64 6.69 11.51
C SER A 364 6.14 6.92 11.44
N TYR A 365 6.60 7.42 10.30
CA TYR A 365 7.99 7.69 10.00
C TYR A 365 8.14 9.06 9.36
N VAL A 366 9.21 9.76 9.71
CA VAL A 366 9.65 10.95 9.01
C VAL A 366 10.64 10.51 7.94
N VAL A 367 10.38 10.89 6.70
CA VAL A 367 11.17 10.48 5.54
C VAL A 367 11.60 11.70 4.74
N LYS A 368 12.82 11.68 4.22
CA LYS A 368 13.35 12.69 3.33
C LYS A 368 13.37 12.13 1.91
N THR A 369 12.68 12.78 0.98
CA THR A 369 12.64 12.39 -0.43
C THR A 369 13.92 12.82 -1.15
N GLU A 370 14.20 12.24 -2.31
CA GLU A 370 15.32 12.64 -3.19
C GLU A 370 15.24 14.11 -3.63
N HIS A 371 14.04 14.69 -3.68
CA HIS A 371 13.81 16.11 -3.98
C HIS A 371 13.94 17.04 -2.75
N GLY A 372 14.44 16.53 -1.62
CA GLY A 372 14.69 17.31 -0.40
C GLY A 372 13.44 17.53 0.49
N SER A 373 12.26 17.09 0.08
CA SER A 373 11.03 17.26 0.87
C SER A 373 11.05 16.31 2.09
N THR A 374 10.69 16.87 3.26
CA THR A 374 10.50 16.07 4.48
C THR A 374 9.03 15.76 4.69
N LEU A 375 8.68 14.49 4.76
CA LEU A 375 7.30 14.03 4.84
C LEU A 375 7.11 13.10 6.04
N ARG A 376 5.98 13.25 6.77
CA ARG A 376 5.53 12.22 7.73
C ARG A 376 4.60 11.25 7.01
N ARG A 377 4.89 9.96 7.06
CA ARG A 377 4.10 8.92 6.37
C ARG A 377 3.90 7.70 7.27
N ASN A 378 2.76 7.03 7.08
CA ASN A 378 2.50 5.75 7.71
C ASN A 378 3.31 4.63 7.05
N ARG A 379 3.66 3.59 7.79
CA ARG A 379 4.44 2.43 7.34
C ARG A 379 3.91 1.81 6.03
N ARG A 380 2.61 1.75 5.87
CA ARG A 380 1.94 1.20 4.68
C ARG A 380 2.36 1.91 3.38
N HIS A 381 2.63 3.20 3.44
CA HIS A 381 3.04 4.02 2.28
C HIS A 381 4.53 4.04 2.03
N LEU A 382 5.30 3.24 2.78
CA LEU A 382 6.76 3.18 2.73
C LEU A 382 7.18 1.77 2.32
N ILE A 383 7.76 1.63 1.12
CA ILE A 383 8.23 0.36 0.61
C ILE A 383 9.76 0.32 0.78
N LYS A 384 10.27 -0.59 1.64
CA LYS A 384 11.71 -0.80 1.76
C LYS A 384 12.27 -1.38 0.47
N THR A 385 13.36 -0.79 -0.04
CA THR A 385 14.04 -1.20 -1.25
C THR A 385 15.51 -1.56 -0.97
N ARG A 386 16.16 -2.20 -1.93
CA ARG A 386 17.61 -2.46 -1.91
C ARG A 386 18.35 -1.57 -2.91
N GLU A 387 17.71 -0.51 -3.35
CA GLU A 387 18.37 0.49 -4.21
C GLU A 387 19.53 1.12 -3.46
N GLN A 388 20.61 1.41 -4.18
CA GLN A 388 21.78 2.08 -3.57
C GLN A 388 21.39 3.47 -3.08
N THR A 389 21.94 3.91 -1.96
CA THR A 389 21.76 5.30 -1.49
C THR A 389 22.28 6.26 -2.55
N PRO A 390 21.56 7.37 -2.84
CA PRO A 390 22.14 8.44 -3.66
C PRO A 390 23.30 9.05 -2.85
N HIS A 391 24.53 8.78 -3.23
CA HIS A 391 25.63 9.60 -2.77
C HIS A 391 25.43 11.01 -3.32
N CYS A 392 25.24 11.99 -2.44
CA CYS A 392 25.45 13.38 -2.77
C CYS A 392 26.95 13.56 -3.11
N GLY A 393 27.25 13.66 -4.39
CA GLY A 393 28.57 14.02 -4.88
C GLY A 393 29.49 12.83 -5.06
N PHE A 394 29.53 12.34 -6.27
CA PHE A 394 30.62 12.00 -7.18
C PHE A 394 30.04 11.10 -8.28
N PRO A 395 30.35 11.35 -9.54
CA PRO A 395 29.98 10.44 -10.61
C PRO A 395 30.74 9.13 -10.37
N ILE A 396 30.01 8.07 -10.10
CA ILE A 396 30.58 6.73 -10.20
C ILE A 396 30.64 6.47 -11.71
N ASP A 397 31.85 6.46 -12.24
CA ASP A 397 32.15 5.84 -13.52
C ASP A 397 31.79 4.36 -13.40
N ASP A 398 30.56 4.03 -13.78
CA ASP A 398 30.17 2.66 -14.02
C ASP A 398 30.65 2.32 -15.44
N PRO A 399 31.72 1.50 -15.61
CA PRO A 399 32.28 1.22 -16.92
C PRO A 399 31.33 0.42 -17.82
N PHE A 400 30.11 0.12 -17.39
CA PHE A 400 29.13 -0.66 -18.13
C PHE A 400 27.84 0.08 -18.55
N LEU A 401 27.73 1.39 -18.27
CA LEU A 401 26.73 2.26 -18.87
C LEU A 401 27.29 2.95 -20.09
N SER A 402 27.51 2.21 -21.17
CA SER A 402 27.68 2.81 -22.48
C SER A 402 26.33 3.47 -22.87
N PRO A 403 26.31 4.78 -23.19
CA PRO A 403 25.10 5.41 -23.66
C PRO A 403 24.73 4.80 -25.03
N SER A 404 23.52 4.28 -25.12
CA SER A 404 22.92 3.95 -26.42
C SER A 404 22.94 5.19 -27.30
N PRO A 405 23.29 5.11 -28.59
CA PRO A 405 23.36 6.26 -29.45
C PRO A 405 21.98 6.92 -29.56
N SER A 406 21.92 8.15 -29.10
CA SER A 406 20.77 9.02 -29.27
C SER A 406 20.56 9.29 -30.77
N MET A 407 19.48 8.74 -31.32
CA MET A 407 18.96 9.19 -32.62
C MET A 407 18.55 10.65 -32.48
N GLN A 408 19.33 11.52 -33.05
CA GLN A 408 18.99 12.94 -33.29
C GLN A 408 17.81 12.96 -34.27
N LEU A 409 16.61 13.25 -33.76
CA LEU A 409 15.53 13.73 -34.61
C LEU A 409 15.77 15.23 -34.89
N GLN A 410 16.09 15.50 -36.13
CA GLN A 410 16.17 16.86 -36.68
C GLN A 410 14.78 17.50 -36.59
N SER A 411 14.72 18.64 -35.91
CA SER A 411 13.57 19.52 -35.88
C SER A 411 13.42 20.22 -37.22
N SER A 412 12.36 19.94 -37.96
CA SER A 412 11.87 20.79 -39.04
C SER A 412 10.69 21.62 -38.52
N THR A 413 10.92 22.92 -38.45
CA THR A 413 9.92 23.97 -38.23
C THR A 413 8.94 24.04 -39.38
N THR A 414 7.64 24.02 -39.11
CA THR A 414 6.66 24.82 -39.90
C THR A 414 5.36 25.06 -39.08
N SER A 415 5.17 26.36 -38.83
CA SER A 415 3.96 27.21 -38.81
C SER A 415 2.60 26.63 -38.39
N THR A 416 2.10 27.27 -37.33
CA THR A 416 0.73 27.73 -37.00
C THR A 416 -0.41 27.43 -37.99
N VAL A 417 -1.45 26.75 -37.55
CA VAL A 417 -2.86 27.10 -37.80
C VAL A 417 -3.70 26.69 -36.61
N SER A 418 -4.38 27.67 -36.03
CA SER A 418 -5.43 27.51 -35.03
C SER A 418 -6.72 27.04 -35.69
N THR A 419 -7.38 26.02 -35.18
CA THR A 419 -8.85 25.91 -35.27
C THR A 419 -9.40 25.05 -34.14
N ASN A 420 -10.32 25.68 -33.43
CA ASN A 420 -11.34 25.09 -32.53
C ASN A 420 -12.09 23.95 -33.18
N ARG A 421 -12.31 22.85 -32.47
CA ARG A 421 -13.60 22.18 -32.45
C ARG A 421 -13.66 21.04 -31.41
N GLN A 422 -14.62 21.16 -30.54
CA GLN A 422 -15.15 20.12 -29.66
C GLN A 422 -15.54 18.88 -30.46
N GLY A 423 -15.05 17.71 -30.04
CA GLY A 423 -15.50 16.42 -30.57
C GLY A 423 -15.48 15.38 -29.46
N ILE A 424 -16.65 15.18 -28.81
CA ILE A 424 -16.88 14.11 -27.85
C ILE A 424 -16.92 12.79 -28.63
N LEU A 425 -15.84 12.03 -28.61
CA LEU A 425 -15.81 10.64 -29.08
C LEU A 425 -16.48 9.75 -28.03
N ARG A 426 -17.76 9.38 -28.29
CA ARG A 426 -18.44 8.29 -27.56
C ARG A 426 -17.72 6.99 -27.87
N ARG A 427 -16.99 6.43 -26.89
CA ARG A 427 -16.47 5.07 -26.97
C ARG A 427 -17.66 4.10 -26.90
N GLY A 428 -17.77 3.20 -27.86
CA GLY A 428 -18.75 2.12 -27.88
C GLY A 428 -18.56 1.15 -26.70
N PRO A 429 -19.53 0.27 -26.42
CA PRO A 429 -19.50 -0.63 -25.30
C PRO A 429 -18.32 -1.61 -25.38
N VAL A 430 -17.58 -1.78 -24.28
CA VAL A 430 -16.47 -2.75 -24.17
C VAL A 430 -17.06 -4.14 -23.99
N LEU A 431 -16.76 -5.04 -24.93
CA LEU A 431 -17.14 -6.46 -24.88
C LEU A 431 -16.09 -7.29 -24.15
N THR A 432 -16.52 -8.18 -23.29
CA THR A 432 -15.64 -9.19 -22.67
C THR A 432 -15.30 -10.30 -23.66
N ARG A 433 -14.26 -11.11 -23.40
CA ARG A 433 -13.82 -12.23 -24.24
C ARG A 433 -14.92 -13.29 -24.48
N SER A 434 -15.98 -13.28 -23.69
CA SER A 434 -17.18 -14.16 -23.82
C SER A 434 -18.37 -13.47 -24.49
N GLY A 435 -18.19 -12.30 -25.14
CA GLY A 435 -19.24 -11.58 -25.88
C GLY A 435 -20.26 -10.85 -25.02
N ARG A 436 -20.07 -10.73 -23.69
CA ARG A 436 -20.98 -9.98 -22.81
C ARG A 436 -20.54 -8.51 -22.73
N VAL A 437 -21.52 -7.61 -22.74
CA VAL A 437 -21.30 -6.18 -22.53
C VAL A 437 -20.80 -5.96 -21.10
N SER A 438 -19.60 -5.42 -20.94
CA SER A 438 -19.05 -5.04 -19.63
C SER A 438 -19.81 -3.82 -19.12
N LYS A 439 -20.56 -3.97 -18.02
CA LYS A 439 -21.13 -2.84 -17.29
C LYS A 439 -20.22 -2.55 -16.09
N PRO A 440 -19.75 -1.30 -15.90
CA PRO A 440 -18.98 -0.96 -14.70
C PRO A 440 -19.85 -1.17 -13.45
N PRO A 441 -19.25 -1.56 -12.31
CA PRO A 441 -19.99 -1.68 -11.05
C PRO A 441 -20.66 -0.37 -10.70
N VAL A 442 -21.87 -0.42 -10.13
CA VAL A 442 -22.70 0.74 -9.79
C VAL A 442 -21.97 1.80 -8.92
N ARG A 443 -20.87 1.42 -8.25
CA ARG A 443 -20.02 2.31 -7.45
C ARG A 443 -19.22 3.37 -8.22
N PHE A 444 -19.19 3.32 -9.55
CA PHE A 444 -18.40 4.23 -10.39
C PHE A 444 -19.21 5.07 -11.36
N LYS A 445 -20.52 5.16 -11.19
CA LYS A 445 -21.38 5.98 -12.07
C LYS A 445 -21.26 7.49 -11.83
N ASP A 446 -20.63 7.92 -10.75
CA ASP A 446 -20.55 9.33 -10.35
C ASP A 446 -19.19 9.99 -10.67
N PHE A 447 -18.38 9.37 -11.51
CA PHE A 447 -17.08 9.88 -11.95
C PHE A 447 -16.95 9.82 -13.49
N VAL A 448 -17.92 10.41 -14.18
CA VAL A 448 -17.78 10.81 -15.60
C VAL A 448 -18.27 12.22 -15.75
#